data_bfd6822e24a5992366812cf29327dd97
#
_entry.id   bfd6822e24a5992366812cf29327dd97
#
_cell.length_a   1.000
_cell.length_b   1.000
_cell.length_c   1.000
_cell.angle_alpha   90.00
_cell.angle_beta   90.00
_cell.angle_gamma   90.00
#
_symmetry.space_group_name_H-M   'P 1'
#
loop_
_entity.id
_entity.type
_entity.pdbx_description
1 polymer ?
#
loop_
_entity_poly.entity_id
_entity_poly.type
_entity_poly.pdbx_seq_one_letter_code
_entity_poly.pdbx_strand_id
1 'polypeptide(L)'
;WETRFWLGNYDDKFDVNDLGYLRRNNMTWTGLMFKVRRLEPTEAFLGSSLEFKIKKEWGIDDILIEDELSIETWTLLKNYWRFGFNSELKKPAYSDADIFRNDLAWAYATEKFWYNGFWIKSDRRKKIIVSIDAGMGNAKLRGKGYFTQLEIDYKPIDPLNVSIEFKRDISPKYMQFVDILDGGDDIIRVYSNSKQVTEQVQLRLDWTFSPHLSFQGYFQPFYASMKYDSFYNLLEPETMNLASYDYLSANDNPDFEIENTVGTFVLRWEYNPGSTIFVVYNINENRYFSVNDNEWSKESNNAVVIKLNYWLKM
;
A
#
# COMPACT_ATOMS: atom_id res chain seq x y z
N TRP A 1 6.30 29.47 9.02
CA TRP A 1 5.88 28.34 9.88
C TRP A 1 4.38 28.13 9.80
N GLU A 2 3.90 26.95 10.09
CA GLU A 2 2.48 26.54 10.14
C GLU A 2 2.31 25.63 11.35
N THR A 3 1.23 25.84 12.09
CA THR A 3 0.78 24.93 13.15
C THR A 3 -0.64 24.52 12.84
N ARG A 4 -0.92 23.22 12.91
CA ARG A 4 -2.26 22.68 12.70
C ARG A 4 -2.63 21.75 13.85
N PHE A 5 -3.78 22.01 14.43
CA PHE A 5 -4.46 21.09 15.34
C PHE A 5 -5.69 20.54 14.64
N TRP A 6 -5.99 19.28 14.86
CA TRP A 6 -7.22 18.65 14.38
C TRP A 6 -7.78 17.69 15.42
N LEU A 7 -9.09 17.57 15.41
CA LEU A 7 -9.86 16.61 16.18
C LEU A 7 -11.00 16.15 15.28
N GLY A 8 -11.28 14.87 15.26
CA GLY A 8 -12.38 14.29 14.50
C GLY A 8 -12.94 13.07 15.21
N ASN A 9 -14.20 12.78 14.89
CA ASN A 9 -14.91 11.60 15.39
C ASN A 9 -15.82 11.09 14.29
N TYR A 10 -15.85 9.78 14.12
CA TYR A 10 -16.91 9.05 13.43
C TYR A 10 -17.57 8.12 14.43
N ASP A 11 -18.88 8.21 14.56
CA ASP A 11 -19.65 7.27 15.38
C ASP A 11 -19.81 5.90 14.67
N ASP A 12 -20.42 4.95 15.32
CA ASP A 12 -20.67 3.60 14.81
C ASP A 12 -21.65 3.56 13.62
N LYS A 13 -22.47 4.62 13.47
CA LYS A 13 -23.50 4.74 12.43
C LYS A 13 -23.03 5.50 11.20
N PHE A 14 -21.85 6.14 11.29
CA PHE A 14 -21.33 6.92 10.18
C PHE A 14 -21.00 6.00 8.99
N ASP A 15 -21.68 6.22 7.87
CA ASP A 15 -21.47 5.52 6.61
C ASP A 15 -21.54 6.49 5.43
N VAL A 16 -20.52 6.48 4.59
CA VAL A 16 -20.40 7.27 3.36
C VAL A 16 -20.02 6.41 2.16
N ASN A 17 -20.18 5.08 2.25
CA ASN A 17 -19.73 4.15 1.20
C ASN A 17 -20.43 4.38 -0.14
N ASP A 18 -21.64 4.97 -0.16
CA ASP A 18 -22.32 5.39 -1.38
C ASP A 18 -21.62 6.54 -2.12
N LEU A 19 -20.81 7.35 -1.40
CA LEU A 19 -20.09 8.51 -1.93
C LEU A 19 -18.59 8.27 -2.07
N GLY A 20 -18.07 7.20 -1.49
CA GLY A 20 -16.66 6.88 -1.48
C GLY A 20 -16.32 5.76 -0.50
N TYR A 21 -15.05 5.37 -0.44
CA TYR A 21 -14.58 4.31 0.46
C TYR A 21 -14.40 4.84 1.89
N LEU A 22 -15.14 4.30 2.84
CA LEU A 22 -14.93 4.50 4.26
C LEU A 22 -14.04 3.37 4.80
N ARG A 23 -12.84 3.72 5.25
CA ARG A 23 -11.90 2.73 5.82
C ARG A 23 -12.44 2.10 7.10
N ARG A 24 -13.03 2.92 7.99
CA ARG A 24 -13.67 2.51 9.25
C ARG A 24 -14.53 3.65 9.82
N ASN A 25 -15.53 3.29 10.57
CA ASN A 25 -16.29 4.15 11.50
C ASN A 25 -15.86 3.89 12.96
N ASN A 26 -16.64 4.35 13.92
CA ASN A 26 -16.41 4.19 15.36
C ASN A 26 -14.96 4.52 15.77
N MET A 27 -14.54 5.75 15.49
CA MET A 27 -13.16 6.18 15.67
C MET A 27 -13.10 7.65 16.07
N THR A 28 -12.28 7.96 17.06
CA THR A 28 -11.89 9.33 17.42
C THR A 28 -10.40 9.52 17.12
N TRP A 29 -10.04 10.67 16.59
CA TRP A 29 -8.63 10.99 16.35
C TRP A 29 -8.30 12.44 16.66
N THR A 30 -7.09 12.68 17.11
CA THR A 30 -6.54 14.02 17.32
C THR A 30 -5.09 14.10 16.90
N GLY A 31 -4.64 15.29 16.62
CA GLY A 31 -3.23 15.51 16.33
C GLY A 31 -2.83 16.97 16.32
N LEU A 32 -1.52 17.13 16.39
CA LEU A 32 -0.83 18.42 16.31
C LEU A 32 0.32 18.30 15.32
N MET A 33 0.43 19.26 14.41
CA MET A 33 1.51 19.38 13.45
C MET A 33 2.16 20.76 13.60
N PHE A 34 3.48 20.76 13.61
CA PHE A 34 4.30 21.96 13.47
C PHE A 34 5.21 21.82 12.28
N LYS A 35 5.17 22.80 11.36
CA LYS A 35 5.90 22.78 10.10
C LYS A 35 6.64 24.09 9.86
N VAL A 36 7.90 23.97 9.52
CA VAL A 36 8.71 25.10 9.04
C VAL A 36 9.04 24.86 7.58
N ARG A 37 8.81 25.88 6.75
CA ARG A 37 9.18 25.88 5.35
C ARG A 37 10.08 27.08 5.04
N ARG A 38 11.09 26.83 4.24
CA ARG A 38 11.88 27.88 3.60
C ARG A 38 11.70 27.74 2.09
N LEU A 39 11.07 28.73 1.47
CA LEU A 39 10.79 28.76 0.04
C LEU A 39 11.68 29.79 -0.70
N GLU A 40 12.40 30.61 0.06
CA GLU A 40 13.38 31.53 -0.50
C GLU A 40 14.68 30.77 -0.80
N PRO A 41 15.20 30.87 -2.03
CA PRO A 41 16.46 30.24 -2.41
C PRO A 41 17.63 30.69 -1.55
N THR A 42 18.54 29.76 -1.29
CA THR A 42 19.85 29.99 -0.67
C THR A 42 20.98 29.73 -1.67
N GLU A 43 22.23 29.74 -1.21
CA GLU A 43 23.36 29.34 -2.06
C GLU A 43 23.32 27.84 -2.39
N ALA A 44 22.75 26.99 -1.51
CA ALA A 44 22.77 25.53 -1.61
C ALA A 44 21.45 24.93 -2.17
N PHE A 45 20.28 25.49 -1.82
CA PHE A 45 18.98 24.90 -2.15
C PHE A 45 17.92 25.95 -2.51
N LEU A 46 16.91 25.51 -3.26
CA LEU A 46 15.77 26.33 -3.70
C LEU A 46 14.62 26.33 -2.68
N GLY A 47 14.54 25.31 -1.82
CA GLY A 47 13.53 25.21 -0.78
C GLY A 47 13.73 24.00 0.09
N SER A 48 13.18 24.07 1.30
CA SER A 48 13.18 22.96 2.26
C SER A 48 11.98 23.02 3.19
N SER A 49 11.66 21.90 3.82
CA SER A 49 10.63 21.81 4.85
C SER A 49 11.03 20.81 5.93
N LEU A 50 10.65 21.12 7.15
CA LEU A 50 10.72 20.23 8.30
C LEU A 50 9.35 20.24 8.99
N GLU A 51 8.81 19.05 9.21
CA GLU A 51 7.50 18.85 9.86
C GLU A 51 7.66 17.88 11.03
N PHE A 52 7.02 18.22 12.15
CA PHE A 52 6.83 17.37 13.31
C PHE A 52 5.35 17.14 13.48
N LYS A 53 4.94 15.92 13.74
CA LYS A 53 3.54 15.55 13.96
C LYS A 53 3.40 14.61 15.15
N ILE A 54 2.37 14.84 15.94
CA ILE A 54 1.87 13.95 17.00
C ILE A 54 0.46 13.59 16.62
N LYS A 55 0.12 12.31 16.67
CA LYS A 55 -1.21 11.79 16.34
C LYS A 55 -1.62 10.73 17.35
N LYS A 56 -2.89 10.77 17.76
CA LYS A 56 -3.52 9.72 18.55
C LYS A 56 -4.86 9.35 17.94
N GLU A 57 -5.15 8.05 17.99
CA GLU A 57 -6.43 7.51 17.53
C GLU A 57 -6.97 6.53 18.58
N TRP A 58 -8.28 6.57 18.78
CA TRP A 58 -9.03 5.66 19.63
C TRP A 58 -10.07 4.96 18.76
N GLY A 59 -10.23 3.67 18.95
CA GLY A 59 -11.19 2.81 18.27
C GLY A 59 -12.41 2.51 19.13
N ILE A 60 -12.93 1.30 18.98
CA ILE A 60 -14.08 0.79 19.74
C ILE A 60 -13.81 0.90 21.24
N ASP A 61 -14.83 1.31 22.01
CA ASP A 61 -14.77 1.43 23.46
C ASP A 61 -13.62 2.32 23.96
N ASP A 62 -13.30 3.37 23.18
CA ASP A 62 -12.23 4.33 23.47
C ASP A 62 -10.82 3.69 23.64
N ILE A 63 -10.62 2.50 23.10
CA ILE A 63 -9.31 1.83 23.12
C ILE A 63 -8.30 2.64 22.29
N LEU A 64 -7.15 2.98 22.85
CA LEU A 64 -6.07 3.66 22.14
C LEU A 64 -5.47 2.72 21.09
N ILE A 65 -5.68 3.02 19.81
CA ILE A 65 -5.21 2.19 18.68
C ILE A 65 -3.98 2.76 17.98
N GLU A 66 -3.69 4.04 18.15
CA GLU A 66 -2.47 4.66 17.62
C GLU A 66 -1.98 5.80 18.53
N ASP A 67 -0.69 5.81 18.86
CA ASP A 67 0.06 6.92 19.48
C ASP A 67 1.36 7.09 18.69
N GLU A 68 1.38 8.06 17.77
CA GLU A 68 2.44 8.26 16.79
C GLU A 68 3.16 9.61 16.99
N LEU A 69 4.47 9.55 16.85
CA LEU A 69 5.33 10.71 16.64
C LEU A 69 5.98 10.56 15.27
N SER A 70 5.93 11.59 14.45
CA SER A 70 6.62 11.56 13.15
C SER A 70 7.35 12.85 12.83
N ILE A 71 8.42 12.68 12.05
CA ILE A 71 9.23 13.76 11.49
C ILE A 71 9.29 13.52 9.98
N GLU A 72 9.04 14.58 9.21
CA GLU A 72 9.23 14.57 7.76
C GLU A 72 10.05 15.78 7.33
N THR A 73 11.03 15.57 6.46
CA THR A 73 11.82 16.65 5.87
C THR A 73 12.04 16.44 4.40
N TRP A 74 12.16 17.53 3.66
CA TRP A 74 12.61 17.52 2.29
C TRP A 74 13.43 18.75 1.94
N THR A 75 14.28 18.60 0.93
CA THR A 75 15.10 19.66 0.37
C THR A 75 15.10 19.57 -1.16
N LEU A 76 14.91 20.72 -1.81
CA LEU A 76 15.02 20.91 -3.26
C LEU A 76 16.35 21.63 -3.56
N LEU A 77 17.25 20.95 -4.23
CA LEU A 77 18.56 21.49 -4.62
C LEU A 77 18.47 22.45 -5.82
N LYS A 78 19.52 23.23 -6.06
CA LYS A 78 19.62 24.14 -7.23
C LYS A 78 19.62 23.41 -8.57
N ASN A 79 20.07 22.17 -8.63
CA ASN A 79 19.99 21.32 -9.81
C ASN A 79 18.62 20.64 -9.97
N TYR A 80 17.62 21.04 -9.16
CA TYR A 80 16.25 20.54 -9.13
C TYR A 80 16.10 19.09 -8.69
N TRP A 81 17.14 18.48 -8.15
CA TRP A 81 17.00 17.24 -7.42
C TRP A 81 16.31 17.49 -6.08
N ARG A 82 15.46 16.58 -5.70
CA ARG A 82 14.73 16.66 -4.44
C ARG A 82 14.93 15.37 -3.66
N PHE A 83 15.20 15.50 -2.39
CA PHE A 83 15.27 14.35 -1.47
C PHE A 83 14.54 14.67 -0.18
N GLY A 84 14.16 13.63 0.51
CA GLY A 84 13.52 13.74 1.81
C GLY A 84 13.75 12.51 2.66
N PHE A 85 13.44 12.69 3.91
CA PHE A 85 13.51 11.67 4.95
C PHE A 85 12.24 11.75 5.78
N ASN A 86 11.72 10.60 6.20
CA ASN A 86 10.65 10.50 7.17
C ASN A 86 11.00 9.47 8.24
N SER A 87 10.59 9.74 9.47
CA SER A 87 10.73 8.85 10.61
C SER A 87 9.43 8.82 11.38
N GLU A 88 8.96 7.64 11.70
CA GLU A 88 7.76 7.40 12.50
C GLU A 88 8.09 6.53 13.71
N LEU A 89 7.57 6.91 14.85
CA LEU A 89 7.62 6.16 16.07
C LEU A 89 6.19 5.92 16.55
N LYS A 90 5.72 4.68 16.46
CA LYS A 90 4.46 4.24 17.08
C LYS A 90 4.77 3.65 18.44
N LYS A 91 4.13 4.20 19.48
CA LYS A 91 4.23 3.66 20.83
C LYS A 91 3.32 2.45 20.99
N PRO A 92 3.50 1.63 22.05
CA PRO A 92 2.56 0.56 22.36
C PRO A 92 1.13 1.08 22.46
N ALA A 93 0.22 0.36 21.85
CA ALA A 93 -1.20 0.66 21.79
C ALA A 93 -1.97 -0.67 21.66
N TYR A 94 -3.18 -0.67 21.12
CA TYR A 94 -3.95 -1.87 20.82
C TYR A 94 -4.31 -1.92 19.34
N SER A 95 -4.60 -3.11 18.85
CA SER A 95 -5.21 -3.32 17.55
C SER A 95 -6.60 -3.92 17.74
N ASP A 96 -7.59 -3.25 17.22
CA ASP A 96 -8.97 -3.72 17.12
C ASP A 96 -9.31 -4.21 15.70
N ALA A 97 -8.29 -4.39 14.86
CA ALA A 97 -8.45 -4.76 13.47
C ALA A 97 -9.19 -6.10 13.28
N ASP A 98 -8.99 -7.05 14.16
CA ASP A 98 -9.62 -8.35 14.08
C ASP A 98 -11.10 -8.32 14.50
N ILE A 99 -11.51 -7.35 15.33
CA ILE A 99 -12.93 -7.09 15.62
C ILE A 99 -13.67 -6.75 14.33
N PHE A 100 -13.10 -5.92 13.47
CA PHE A 100 -13.72 -5.49 12.22
C PHE A 100 -13.60 -6.49 11.07
N ARG A 101 -12.48 -7.23 11.02
CA ARG A 101 -12.17 -8.10 9.88
C ARG A 101 -12.67 -9.52 10.06
N ASN A 102 -12.63 -9.99 11.29
CA ASN A 102 -12.86 -11.39 11.64
C ASN A 102 -14.02 -11.58 12.62
N ASP A 103 -14.75 -10.48 12.92
CA ASP A 103 -15.86 -10.46 13.89
C ASP A 103 -15.46 -11.04 15.27
N LEU A 104 -14.23 -10.73 15.69
CA LEU A 104 -13.69 -11.19 16.97
C LEU A 104 -14.08 -10.22 18.10
N ALA A 105 -14.20 -10.74 19.31
CA ALA A 105 -14.67 -9.99 20.46
C ALA A 105 -13.55 -9.27 21.23
N TRP A 106 -12.34 -9.14 20.69
CA TRP A 106 -11.20 -8.59 21.42
C TRP A 106 -10.26 -7.76 20.55
N ALA A 107 -9.65 -6.75 21.18
CA ALA A 107 -8.46 -6.07 20.68
C ALA A 107 -7.23 -6.68 21.35
N TYR A 108 -6.09 -6.67 20.69
CA TYR A 108 -4.83 -7.16 21.23
C TYR A 108 -3.76 -6.06 21.32
N ALA A 109 -2.87 -6.17 22.31
CA ALA A 109 -1.79 -5.21 22.50
C ALA A 109 -0.78 -5.23 21.34
N THR A 110 -0.32 -4.06 20.95
CA THR A 110 0.71 -3.87 19.92
C THR A 110 2.01 -3.37 20.54
N GLU A 111 3.12 -3.73 19.93
CA GLU A 111 4.44 -3.33 20.38
C GLU A 111 4.86 -1.96 19.82
N LYS A 112 5.91 -1.41 20.40
CA LYS A 112 6.58 -0.23 19.85
C LYS A 112 7.14 -0.56 18.46
N PHE A 113 6.82 0.30 17.49
CA PHE A 113 7.31 0.19 16.11
C PHE A 113 7.97 1.50 15.70
N TRP A 114 9.06 1.42 14.96
CA TRP A 114 9.64 2.58 14.32
C TRP A 114 9.89 2.29 12.84
N TYR A 115 9.77 3.34 12.03
CA TYR A 115 10.02 3.33 10.60
C TYR A 115 10.90 4.51 10.23
N ASN A 116 11.82 4.28 9.30
CA ASN A 116 12.59 5.34 8.65
C ASN A 116 12.54 5.12 7.14
N GLY A 117 12.23 6.18 6.43
CA GLY A 117 12.18 6.22 4.98
C GLY A 117 13.06 7.33 4.43
N PHE A 118 13.61 7.08 3.27
CA PHE A 118 14.37 8.04 2.49
C PHE A 118 13.90 7.98 1.04
N TRP A 119 13.79 9.14 0.40
CA TRP A 119 13.47 9.21 -1.00
C TRP A 119 14.32 10.27 -1.71
N ILE A 120 14.57 10.04 -3.00
CA ILE A 120 15.27 10.95 -3.89
C ILE A 120 14.57 10.98 -5.24
N LYS A 121 14.41 12.18 -5.81
CA LYS A 121 13.81 12.41 -7.13
C LYS A 121 14.71 13.32 -7.94
N SER A 122 14.99 12.91 -9.17
CA SER A 122 15.78 13.72 -10.09
C SER A 122 15.01 14.95 -10.64
N ASP A 123 15.67 15.77 -11.44
CA ASP A 123 15.07 16.93 -12.08
C ASP A 123 13.95 16.54 -13.06
N ARG A 124 12.70 16.86 -12.70
CA ARG A 124 11.49 16.56 -13.49
C ARG A 124 11.39 17.24 -14.85
N ARG A 125 12.30 18.20 -15.15
CA ARG A 125 12.37 18.88 -16.43
C ARG A 125 13.22 18.13 -17.46
N LYS A 126 13.88 17.06 -17.03
CA LYS A 126 14.72 16.23 -17.89
C LYS A 126 13.90 15.16 -18.61
N LYS A 127 14.44 14.68 -19.72
CA LYS A 127 13.82 13.58 -20.49
C LYS A 127 13.79 12.25 -19.71
N ILE A 128 14.74 12.05 -18.80
CA ILE A 128 14.78 10.91 -17.90
C ILE A 128 14.59 11.46 -16.48
N ILE A 129 13.59 10.94 -15.80
CA ILE A 129 13.28 11.25 -14.41
C ILE A 129 13.42 9.96 -13.63
N VAL A 130 14.18 9.98 -12.54
CA VAL A 130 14.39 8.84 -11.67
C VAL A 130 13.87 9.19 -10.28
N SER A 131 13.06 8.31 -9.71
CA SER A 131 12.58 8.36 -8.33
C SER A 131 12.98 7.09 -7.61
N ILE A 132 13.56 7.22 -6.43
CA ILE A 132 13.91 6.11 -5.55
C ILE A 132 13.32 6.40 -4.19
N ASP A 133 12.57 5.44 -3.64
CA ASP A 133 12.05 5.44 -2.29
C ASP A 133 12.51 4.16 -1.59
N ALA A 134 13.04 4.27 -0.38
CA ALA A 134 13.45 3.13 0.41
C ALA A 134 13.16 3.37 1.89
N GLY A 135 12.79 2.32 2.59
CA GLY A 135 12.47 2.41 4.00
C GLY A 135 12.73 1.12 4.76
N MET A 136 12.88 1.27 6.06
CA MET A 136 13.01 0.16 6.99
C MET A 136 12.17 0.42 8.23
N GLY A 137 11.32 -0.55 8.55
CA GLY A 137 10.59 -0.62 9.81
C GLY A 137 11.20 -1.67 10.72
N ASN A 138 11.07 -1.49 12.03
CA ASN A 138 11.52 -2.46 13.02
C ASN A 138 10.64 -2.42 14.27
N ALA A 139 10.37 -3.61 14.79
CA ALA A 139 9.77 -3.82 16.09
C ALA A 139 10.45 -5.00 16.78
N LYS A 140 10.40 -5.06 18.11
CA LYS A 140 11.18 -6.05 18.88
C LYS A 140 10.76 -7.48 18.56
N LEU A 141 9.47 -7.75 18.49
CA LEU A 141 8.90 -9.07 18.26
C LEU A 141 8.70 -9.37 16.77
N ARG A 142 8.27 -8.36 16.02
CA ARG A 142 8.00 -8.46 14.57
C ARG A 142 9.29 -8.58 13.73
N GLY A 143 10.38 -7.96 14.19
CA GLY A 143 11.62 -7.88 13.42
C GLY A 143 11.66 -6.73 12.41
N LYS A 144 12.51 -6.86 11.39
CA LYS A 144 12.78 -5.81 10.40
C LYS A 144 12.03 -6.04 9.10
N GLY A 145 11.29 -5.02 8.67
CA GLY A 145 10.69 -4.93 7.35
C GLY A 145 11.42 -3.93 6.45
N TYR A 146 11.31 -4.10 5.14
CA TYR A 146 11.99 -3.27 4.15
C TYR A 146 11.02 -2.93 3.02
N PHE A 147 11.07 -1.68 2.59
CA PHE A 147 10.36 -1.19 1.41
C PHE A 147 11.36 -0.60 0.42
N THR A 148 11.17 -0.87 -0.85
CA THR A 148 11.96 -0.27 -1.93
C THR A 148 11.08 -0.02 -3.14
N GLN A 149 11.18 1.17 -3.72
CA GLN A 149 10.53 1.54 -4.97
C GLN A 149 11.53 2.27 -5.85
N LEU A 150 11.59 1.88 -7.11
CA LEU A 150 12.33 2.55 -8.18
C LEU A 150 11.37 2.87 -9.30
N GLU A 151 11.33 4.14 -9.72
CA GLU A 151 10.53 4.60 -10.87
C GLU A 151 11.43 5.35 -11.84
N ILE A 152 11.27 5.06 -13.12
CA ILE A 152 11.96 5.73 -14.22
C ILE A 152 10.92 6.17 -15.23
N ASP A 153 10.79 7.49 -15.41
CA ASP A 153 10.01 8.08 -16.50
C ASP A 153 10.94 8.52 -17.61
N TYR A 154 10.63 8.13 -18.84
CA TYR A 154 11.39 8.48 -20.03
C TYR A 154 10.52 9.17 -21.08
N LYS A 155 10.85 10.42 -21.39
CA LYS A 155 10.19 11.29 -22.39
C LYS A 155 11.17 11.65 -23.50
N PRO A 156 11.45 10.75 -24.45
CA PRO A 156 12.41 11.01 -25.52
C PRO A 156 11.99 12.17 -26.42
N ILE A 157 10.70 12.26 -26.69
CA ILE A 157 10.00 13.29 -27.47
C ILE A 157 8.67 13.63 -26.77
N ASP A 158 8.12 14.81 -27.02
CA ASP A 158 6.90 15.29 -26.36
C ASP A 158 5.69 14.32 -26.47
N PRO A 159 5.41 13.67 -27.63
CA PRO A 159 4.28 12.78 -27.76
C PRO A 159 4.49 11.37 -27.20
N LEU A 160 5.66 11.06 -26.63
CA LEU A 160 5.96 9.73 -26.10
C LEU A 160 6.42 9.79 -24.65
N ASN A 161 5.71 9.09 -23.78
CA ASN A 161 6.08 8.86 -22.40
C ASN A 161 6.11 7.36 -22.09
N VAL A 162 7.19 6.90 -21.48
CA VAL A 162 7.37 5.52 -20.99
C VAL A 162 7.71 5.60 -19.52
N SER A 163 6.99 4.84 -18.68
CA SER A 163 7.27 4.75 -17.24
C SER A 163 7.43 3.29 -16.84
N ILE A 164 8.46 3.03 -16.04
CA ILE A 164 8.73 1.73 -15.42
C ILE A 164 8.84 1.96 -13.92
N GLU A 165 8.04 1.23 -13.15
CA GLU A 165 8.10 1.22 -11.69
C GLU A 165 8.37 -0.20 -11.21
N PHE A 166 9.26 -0.37 -10.26
CA PHE A 166 9.48 -1.58 -9.49
C PHE A 166 9.25 -1.29 -8.02
N LYS A 167 8.46 -2.13 -7.36
CA LYS A 167 8.22 -2.10 -5.91
C LYS A 167 8.53 -3.45 -5.30
N ARG A 168 9.14 -3.42 -4.13
CA ARG A 168 9.31 -4.58 -3.26
C ARG A 168 9.06 -4.20 -1.82
N ASP A 169 8.22 -4.97 -1.14
CA ASP A 169 8.00 -4.90 0.30
C ASP A 169 8.30 -6.25 0.94
N ILE A 170 9.04 -6.23 2.02
CA ILE A 170 9.28 -7.38 2.88
C ILE A 170 8.75 -6.99 4.26
N SER A 171 7.60 -7.50 4.62
CA SER A 171 6.86 -7.09 5.80
C SER A 171 6.66 -8.28 6.74
N PRO A 172 7.49 -8.42 7.79
CA PRO A 172 7.20 -9.38 8.84
C PRO A 172 5.93 -8.94 9.58
N LYS A 173 5.04 -9.86 9.81
CA LYS A 173 3.81 -9.67 10.59
C LYS A 173 3.99 -10.39 11.92
N TYR A 174 3.78 -9.67 12.99
CA TYR A 174 3.68 -10.24 14.32
C TYR A 174 2.20 -10.38 14.66
N MET A 175 1.83 -11.55 15.18
CA MET A 175 0.43 -11.82 15.55
C MET A 175 -0.56 -11.63 14.41
N GLN A 176 -0.26 -12.26 13.27
CA GLN A 176 -1.25 -12.43 12.22
C GLN A 176 -2.30 -13.45 12.68
N PHE A 177 -3.57 -13.06 12.66
CA PHE A 177 -4.67 -13.99 12.90
C PHE A 177 -4.67 -15.09 11.84
N VAL A 178 -4.87 -16.33 12.26
CA VAL A 178 -4.91 -17.53 11.42
C VAL A 178 -6.27 -18.17 11.47
N ASP A 179 -6.74 -18.57 12.68
CA ASP A 179 -7.96 -19.37 12.82
C ASP A 179 -8.54 -19.31 14.24
N ILE A 180 -9.78 -19.79 14.36
CA ILE A 180 -10.44 -20.08 15.64
C ILE A 180 -10.84 -21.54 15.64
N LEU A 181 -10.29 -22.28 16.58
CA LEU A 181 -10.57 -23.72 16.72
C LEU A 181 -11.35 -23.98 18.00
N ASP A 182 -12.23 -25.01 17.93
CA ASP A 182 -12.93 -25.54 19.09
C ASP A 182 -11.96 -26.44 19.89
N GLY A 183 -11.61 -26.00 21.08
CA GLY A 183 -10.79 -26.77 22.02
C GLY A 183 -11.58 -27.58 23.03
N GLY A 184 -12.91 -27.69 22.86
CA GLY A 184 -13.83 -28.36 23.76
C GLY A 184 -14.34 -27.44 24.86
N ASP A 185 -13.61 -27.29 25.96
CA ASP A 185 -13.99 -26.38 27.06
C ASP A 185 -13.56 -24.93 26.80
N ASP A 186 -12.56 -24.72 25.91
CA ASP A 186 -11.96 -23.42 25.60
C ASP A 186 -11.87 -23.18 24.09
N ILE A 187 -11.94 -21.93 23.68
CA ILE A 187 -11.68 -21.49 22.30
C ILE A 187 -10.18 -21.28 22.11
N ILE A 188 -9.60 -21.93 21.11
CA ILE A 188 -8.20 -21.75 20.71
C ILE A 188 -8.13 -20.64 19.64
N ARG A 189 -7.47 -19.53 19.98
CA ARG A 189 -7.28 -18.37 19.09
C ARG A 189 -5.92 -18.45 18.46
N VAL A 190 -5.87 -18.94 17.23
CA VAL A 190 -4.60 -19.19 16.55
C VAL A 190 -4.06 -17.92 15.91
N TYR A 191 -2.91 -17.51 16.35
CA TYR A 191 -2.10 -16.44 15.77
C TYR A 191 -0.73 -16.97 15.33
N SER A 192 -0.11 -16.31 14.39
CA SER A 192 1.21 -16.70 13.90
C SER A 192 2.10 -15.50 13.62
N ASN A 193 3.39 -15.68 13.79
CA ASN A 193 4.36 -14.84 13.14
C ASN A 193 4.42 -15.23 11.67
N SER A 194 4.42 -14.26 10.79
CA SER A 194 4.49 -14.52 9.36
C SER A 194 5.37 -13.51 8.66
N LYS A 195 5.79 -13.84 7.46
CA LYS A 195 6.55 -12.96 6.58
C LYS A 195 5.84 -12.83 5.26
N GLN A 196 5.39 -11.61 4.97
CA GLN A 196 4.84 -11.25 3.68
C GLN A 196 5.94 -10.67 2.79
N VAL A 197 6.01 -11.11 1.55
CA VAL A 197 6.81 -10.49 0.49
C VAL A 197 5.87 -10.12 -0.63
N THR A 198 5.96 -8.88 -1.10
CA THR A 198 5.25 -8.43 -2.31
C THR A 198 6.24 -7.82 -3.28
N GLU A 199 6.08 -8.14 -4.56
CA GLU A 199 6.86 -7.59 -5.66
C GLU A 199 5.92 -7.17 -6.78
N GLN A 200 6.20 -6.02 -7.37
CA GLN A 200 5.39 -5.47 -8.44
C GLN A 200 6.30 -4.78 -9.45
N VAL A 201 6.03 -5.04 -10.72
CA VAL A 201 6.52 -4.21 -11.83
C VAL A 201 5.33 -3.54 -12.49
N GLN A 202 5.45 -2.25 -12.82
CA GLN A 202 4.43 -1.53 -13.55
C GLN A 202 5.07 -0.88 -14.77
N LEU A 203 4.51 -1.14 -15.93
CA LEU A 203 4.92 -0.53 -17.20
C LEU A 203 3.78 0.32 -17.73
N ARG A 204 4.09 1.56 -18.11
CA ARG A 204 3.15 2.46 -18.80
C ARG A 204 3.78 3.00 -20.05
N LEU A 205 2.98 3.09 -21.10
CA LEU A 205 3.34 3.67 -22.37
C LEU A 205 2.21 4.56 -22.86
N ASP A 206 2.47 5.85 -23.05
CA ASP A 206 1.56 6.79 -23.68
C ASP A 206 2.22 7.34 -24.95
N TRP A 207 1.64 7.06 -26.11
CA TRP A 207 2.17 7.50 -27.40
C TRP A 207 1.09 8.14 -28.26
N THR A 208 1.25 9.42 -28.54
CA THR A 208 0.42 10.17 -29.46
C THR A 208 1.12 10.28 -30.81
N PHE A 209 0.80 9.39 -31.75
CA PHE A 209 1.41 9.35 -33.09
C PHE A 209 1.01 10.58 -33.91
N SER A 210 -0.25 11.04 -33.72
CA SER A 210 -0.81 12.22 -34.37
C SER A 210 -1.99 12.75 -33.53
N PRO A 211 -2.55 13.93 -33.81
CA PRO A 211 -3.77 14.40 -33.16
C PRO A 211 -4.96 13.41 -33.24
N HIS A 212 -4.93 12.51 -34.22
CA HIS A 212 -6.00 11.56 -34.50
C HIS A 212 -5.69 10.12 -34.08
N LEU A 213 -4.44 9.80 -33.74
CA LEU A 213 -4.02 8.42 -33.41
C LEU A 213 -3.17 8.41 -32.15
N SER A 214 -3.59 7.67 -31.16
CA SER A 214 -2.85 7.45 -29.91
C SER A 214 -2.91 6.00 -29.45
N PHE A 215 -1.88 5.59 -28.74
CA PHE A 215 -1.80 4.29 -28.08
C PHE A 215 -1.46 4.51 -26.60
N GLN A 216 -2.18 3.83 -25.72
CA GLN A 216 -1.91 3.78 -24.30
C GLN A 216 -1.77 2.32 -23.87
N GLY A 217 -0.73 2.03 -23.13
CA GLY A 217 -0.45 0.70 -22.61
C GLY A 217 -0.19 0.75 -21.10
N TYR A 218 -0.79 -0.16 -20.39
CA TYR A 218 -0.55 -0.44 -18.99
C TYR A 218 -0.37 -1.94 -18.80
N PHE A 219 0.68 -2.34 -18.08
CA PHE A 219 0.95 -3.74 -17.77
C PHE A 219 1.57 -3.85 -16.39
N GLN A 220 1.02 -4.72 -15.53
CA GLN A 220 1.44 -4.87 -14.15
C GLN A 220 1.41 -6.34 -13.73
N PRO A 221 2.54 -7.03 -13.76
CA PRO A 221 2.74 -8.25 -12.99
C PRO A 221 2.94 -7.93 -11.51
N PHE A 222 2.33 -8.73 -10.67
CA PHE A 222 2.38 -8.67 -9.22
C PHE A 222 2.60 -10.07 -8.67
N TYR A 223 3.45 -10.17 -7.64
CA TYR A 223 3.68 -11.37 -6.86
C TYR A 223 3.50 -11.06 -5.38
N ALA A 224 2.84 -11.95 -4.66
CA ALA A 224 2.77 -11.93 -3.21
C ALA A 224 2.96 -13.33 -2.63
N SER A 225 3.68 -13.41 -1.53
CA SER A 225 3.77 -14.63 -0.73
C SER A 225 3.56 -14.31 0.75
N MET A 226 2.94 -15.24 1.47
CA MET A 226 2.82 -15.23 2.92
C MET A 226 3.33 -16.56 3.43
N LYS A 227 4.31 -16.51 4.35
CA LYS A 227 4.85 -17.70 5.03
C LYS A 227 4.68 -17.54 6.51
N TYR A 228 4.09 -18.52 7.13
CA TYR A 228 3.82 -18.60 8.55
C TYR A 228 4.91 -19.43 9.23
N ASP A 229 5.49 -18.89 10.32
CA ASP A 229 6.68 -19.46 10.94
C ASP A 229 6.34 -20.22 12.23
N SER A 230 5.64 -19.55 13.14
CA SER A 230 5.37 -20.09 14.49
C SER A 230 3.92 -19.81 14.86
N PHE A 231 3.22 -20.82 15.37
CA PHE A 231 1.81 -20.70 15.75
C PHE A 231 1.67 -20.61 17.25
N TYR A 232 0.71 -19.83 17.70
CA TYR A 232 0.43 -19.56 19.11
C TYR A 232 -1.08 -19.56 19.37
N ASN A 233 -1.48 -20.04 20.55
CA ASN A 233 -2.80 -19.74 21.09
C ASN A 233 -2.70 -18.43 21.88
N LEU A 234 -3.52 -17.45 21.56
CA LEU A 234 -3.64 -16.19 22.29
C LEU A 234 -4.53 -16.41 23.52
N LEU A 235 -3.90 -16.50 24.70
CA LEU A 235 -4.58 -16.74 25.98
C LEU A 235 -5.21 -15.45 26.52
N GLU A 236 -4.45 -14.35 26.51
CA GLU A 236 -4.86 -13.03 27.03
C GLU A 236 -4.51 -11.94 26.01
N PRO A 237 -5.50 -11.41 25.29
CA PRO A 237 -5.28 -10.39 24.27
C PRO A 237 -4.62 -9.11 24.79
N GLU A 238 -5.04 -8.64 25.98
CA GLU A 238 -4.59 -7.34 26.53
C GLU A 238 -3.10 -7.35 26.89
N THR A 239 -2.55 -8.49 27.27
CA THR A 239 -1.15 -8.66 27.68
C THR A 239 -0.31 -9.34 26.61
N MET A 240 -0.93 -9.84 25.53
CA MET A 240 -0.28 -10.70 24.53
C MET A 240 0.34 -11.95 25.15
N ASN A 241 -0.36 -12.56 26.10
CA ASN A 241 0.04 -13.80 26.68
C ASN A 241 -0.21 -14.94 25.68
N LEU A 242 0.85 -15.61 25.26
CA LEU A 242 0.88 -16.57 24.17
C LEU A 242 1.37 -17.93 24.67
N ALA A 243 0.68 -19.00 24.28
CA ALA A 243 1.18 -20.37 24.39
C ALA A 243 1.55 -20.89 23.00
N SER A 244 2.67 -21.60 22.89
CA SER A 244 3.02 -22.27 21.62
C SER A 244 1.93 -23.27 21.24
N TYR A 245 1.58 -23.33 19.96
CA TYR A 245 0.54 -24.21 19.45
C TYR A 245 1.02 -24.96 18.20
N ASP A 246 0.80 -26.27 18.19
CA ASP A 246 1.17 -27.12 17.05
C ASP A 246 -0.01 -27.19 16.05
N TYR A 247 -0.17 -26.10 15.30
CA TYR A 247 -1.28 -25.94 14.33
C TYR A 247 -1.20 -26.95 13.20
N LEU A 248 0.00 -27.17 12.64
CA LEU A 248 0.19 -27.98 11.44
C LEU A 248 0.05 -29.49 11.67
N SER A 249 -0.02 -29.97 12.93
CA SER A 249 -0.24 -31.39 13.23
C SER A 249 -1.65 -31.88 12.87
N ALA A 250 -2.63 -30.97 12.83
CA ALA A 250 -4.05 -31.29 12.60
C ALA A 250 -4.71 -30.39 11.54
N ASN A 251 -4.02 -29.39 11.00
CA ASN A 251 -4.59 -28.42 10.07
C ASN A 251 -3.67 -28.24 8.85
N ASP A 252 -4.25 -27.76 7.78
CA ASP A 252 -3.54 -27.42 6.56
C ASP A 252 -2.55 -26.26 6.77
N ASN A 253 -1.47 -26.27 6.00
CA ASN A 253 -0.50 -25.18 6.00
C ASN A 253 -1.14 -23.93 5.37
N PRO A 254 -1.24 -22.81 6.10
CA PRO A 254 -1.83 -21.57 5.59
C PRO A 254 -0.91 -20.75 4.67
N ASP A 255 0.32 -21.21 4.39
CA ASP A 255 1.22 -20.56 3.46
C ASP A 255 0.60 -20.49 2.06
N PHE A 256 0.83 -19.38 1.37
CA PHE A 256 0.36 -19.21 0.01
C PHE A 256 1.26 -18.30 -0.83
N GLU A 257 1.15 -18.45 -2.15
CA GLU A 257 1.73 -17.55 -3.12
C GLU A 257 0.68 -17.16 -4.16
N ILE A 258 0.73 -15.89 -4.56
CA ILE A 258 -0.20 -15.31 -5.53
C ILE A 258 0.62 -14.62 -6.61
N GLU A 259 0.30 -14.91 -7.87
CA GLU A 259 0.72 -14.13 -9.02
C GLU A 259 -0.51 -13.51 -9.67
N ASN A 260 -0.47 -12.22 -9.89
CA ASN A 260 -1.52 -11.49 -10.60
C ASN A 260 -0.89 -10.71 -11.75
N THR A 261 -1.49 -10.75 -12.92
CA THR A 261 -1.06 -9.97 -14.07
C THR A 261 -2.26 -9.22 -14.63
N VAL A 262 -2.23 -7.90 -14.56
CA VAL A 262 -3.22 -7.04 -15.20
C VAL A 262 -2.59 -6.23 -16.31
N GLY A 263 -3.34 -6.01 -17.37
CA GLY A 263 -2.91 -5.17 -18.49
C GLY A 263 -4.09 -4.55 -19.22
N THR A 264 -3.90 -3.35 -19.72
CA THR A 264 -4.87 -2.66 -20.57
C THR A 264 -4.11 -1.93 -21.66
N PHE A 265 -4.43 -2.24 -22.91
CA PHE A 265 -3.86 -1.60 -24.08
C PHE A 265 -4.97 -0.99 -24.89
N VAL A 266 -4.88 0.30 -25.19
CA VAL A 266 -5.90 1.09 -25.86
C VAL A 266 -5.30 1.76 -27.09
N LEU A 267 -5.81 1.40 -28.26
CA LEU A 267 -5.57 2.15 -29.48
C LEU A 267 -6.80 3.01 -29.76
N ARG A 268 -6.62 4.34 -29.81
CA ARG A 268 -7.67 5.30 -30.21
C ARG A 268 -7.34 5.88 -31.55
N TRP A 269 -8.27 5.77 -32.49
CA TRP A 269 -8.15 6.36 -33.81
C TRP A 269 -9.40 7.20 -34.16
N GLU A 270 -9.19 8.48 -34.37
CA GLU A 270 -10.19 9.39 -34.89
C GLU A 270 -10.07 9.41 -36.43
N TYR A 271 -10.85 8.55 -37.07
CA TYR A 271 -10.78 8.35 -38.53
C TYR A 271 -11.53 9.43 -39.32
N ASN A 272 -12.41 10.19 -38.65
CA ASN A 272 -13.09 11.37 -39.17
C ASN A 272 -13.36 12.31 -37.99
N PRO A 273 -13.36 13.65 -38.17
CA PRO A 273 -13.65 14.60 -37.09
C PRO A 273 -14.88 14.22 -36.28
N GLY A 274 -14.72 13.99 -34.97
CA GLY A 274 -15.78 13.53 -34.07
C GLY A 274 -16.11 12.05 -34.12
N SER A 275 -15.54 11.27 -35.05
CA SER A 275 -15.80 9.83 -35.22
C SER A 275 -14.56 9.03 -34.81
N THR A 276 -14.68 8.14 -33.82
CA THR A 276 -13.53 7.44 -33.23
C THR A 276 -13.74 5.93 -33.14
N ILE A 277 -12.67 5.20 -33.34
CA ILE A 277 -12.56 3.76 -33.06
C ILE A 277 -11.63 3.61 -31.84
N PHE A 278 -12.04 2.80 -30.88
CA PHE A 278 -11.20 2.31 -29.81
C PHE A 278 -11.06 0.79 -29.97
N VAL A 279 -9.82 0.33 -29.90
CA VAL A 279 -9.52 -1.09 -29.74
C VAL A 279 -8.85 -1.24 -28.39
N VAL A 280 -9.49 -2.01 -27.51
CA VAL A 280 -9.02 -2.22 -26.13
C VAL A 280 -8.72 -3.70 -25.97
N TYR A 281 -7.53 -4.00 -25.48
CA TYR A 281 -7.16 -5.35 -25.05
C TYR A 281 -6.89 -5.32 -23.55
N ASN A 282 -7.64 -6.13 -22.81
CA ASN A 282 -7.48 -6.31 -21.36
C ASN A 282 -6.89 -7.69 -21.06
N ILE A 283 -5.94 -7.73 -20.14
CA ILE A 283 -5.36 -8.92 -19.54
C ILE A 283 -5.73 -8.92 -18.06
N ASN A 284 -6.26 -10.03 -17.56
CA ASN A 284 -6.45 -10.26 -16.14
C ASN A 284 -6.22 -11.76 -15.87
N GLU A 285 -5.05 -12.07 -15.32
CA GLU A 285 -4.65 -13.43 -14.99
C GLU A 285 -4.31 -13.51 -13.51
N ASN A 286 -4.92 -14.46 -12.81
CA ASN A 286 -4.64 -14.78 -11.42
C ASN A 286 -4.11 -16.20 -11.33
N ARG A 287 -3.04 -16.39 -10.57
CA ARG A 287 -2.49 -17.70 -10.21
C ARG A 287 -2.34 -17.76 -8.70
N TYR A 288 -2.74 -18.87 -8.13
CA TYR A 288 -2.63 -19.16 -6.72
C TYR A 288 -1.92 -20.50 -6.52
N PHE A 289 -0.89 -20.51 -5.69
CA PHE A 289 -0.19 -21.72 -5.30
C PHE A 289 -0.72 -22.21 -3.97
N SER A 290 -1.26 -23.44 -3.96
CA SER A 290 -1.62 -24.16 -2.74
C SER A 290 -0.42 -24.98 -2.28
N VAL A 291 0.08 -24.69 -1.07
CA VAL A 291 1.19 -25.45 -0.49
C VAL A 291 0.75 -26.89 -0.16
N ASN A 292 -0.50 -27.07 0.23
CA ASN A 292 -1.03 -28.38 0.62
C ASN A 292 -1.18 -29.32 -0.59
N ASP A 293 -1.61 -28.79 -1.73
CA ASP A 293 -1.77 -29.55 -2.97
C ASP A 293 -0.50 -29.59 -3.80
N ASN A 294 0.46 -28.69 -3.51
CA ASN A 294 1.69 -28.44 -4.27
C ASN A 294 1.37 -28.13 -5.75
N GLU A 295 0.31 -27.38 -6.00
CA GLU A 295 -0.17 -27.06 -7.35
C GLU A 295 -0.51 -25.58 -7.51
N TRP A 296 -0.36 -25.09 -8.75
CA TRP A 296 -0.82 -23.79 -9.18
C TRP A 296 -2.20 -23.88 -9.82
N SER A 297 -3.18 -23.19 -9.25
CA SER A 297 -4.42 -22.90 -9.95
C SER A 297 -4.26 -21.65 -10.80
N LYS A 298 -4.98 -21.57 -11.93
CA LYS A 298 -4.96 -20.40 -12.83
C LYS A 298 -6.37 -20.01 -13.23
N GLU A 299 -6.68 -18.74 -13.09
CA GLU A 299 -7.85 -18.09 -13.66
C GLU A 299 -7.41 -17.01 -14.65
N SER A 300 -8.01 -16.98 -15.84
CA SER A 300 -7.66 -16.01 -16.88
C SER A 300 -8.93 -15.43 -17.49
N ASN A 301 -9.00 -14.11 -17.52
CA ASN A 301 -10.11 -13.37 -18.11
C ASN A 301 -9.55 -12.26 -19.01
N ASN A 302 -9.25 -12.63 -20.25
CA ASN A 302 -8.71 -11.71 -21.25
C ASN A 302 -9.83 -11.29 -22.22
N ALA A 303 -9.87 -10.02 -22.59
CA ALA A 303 -10.92 -9.48 -23.43
C ALA A 303 -10.38 -8.52 -24.49
N VAL A 304 -10.94 -8.61 -25.70
CA VAL A 304 -10.78 -7.59 -26.73
C VAL A 304 -12.10 -6.87 -26.90
N VAL A 305 -12.10 -5.56 -26.78
CA VAL A 305 -13.30 -4.71 -26.94
C VAL A 305 -13.04 -3.71 -28.06
N ILE A 306 -13.96 -3.64 -29.01
CA ILE A 306 -13.93 -2.64 -30.09
C ILE A 306 -15.14 -1.73 -29.89
N LYS A 307 -14.90 -0.41 -29.72
CA LYS A 307 -15.93 0.60 -29.61
C LYS A 307 -15.82 1.55 -30.80
N LEU A 308 -16.95 1.73 -31.51
CA LEU A 308 -17.09 2.67 -32.60
C LEU A 308 -18.04 3.82 -32.19
N ASN A 309 -17.56 5.04 -32.28
CA ASN A 309 -18.36 6.24 -32.17
C ASN A 309 -18.41 6.90 -33.55
N TYR A 310 -19.61 7.25 -34.02
CA TYR A 310 -19.80 7.95 -35.28
C TYR A 310 -20.55 9.28 -35.06
N TRP A 311 -19.96 10.35 -35.52
CA TRP A 311 -20.59 11.68 -35.48
C TRP A 311 -21.34 11.96 -36.75
N LEU A 312 -22.65 12.13 -36.63
CA LEU A 312 -23.53 12.55 -37.74
C LEU A 312 -23.54 14.09 -37.79
N LYS A 313 -23.06 14.63 -38.89
CA LYS A 313 -23.20 16.07 -39.17
C LYS A 313 -24.62 16.27 -39.70
N MET A 314 -25.50 16.87 -38.89
CA MET A 314 -26.83 17.35 -39.34
C MET A 314 -26.70 18.67 -40.04
#